data_d6deddc8033f77b7c8f186ce9feed1f2
#
_entry.id   d6deddc8033f77b7c8f186ce9feed1f2
#
_cell.length_a   1.000
_cell.length_b   1.000
_cell.length_c   1.000
_cell.angle_alpha   90.00
_cell.angle_beta   90.00
_cell.angle_gamma   90.00
#
_symmetry.space_group_name_H-M   'P 1'
#
loop_
_entity.id
_entity.type
_entity.pdbx_description
1 polymer ?
#
loop_
_entity_poly.entity_id
_entity_poly.type
_entity_poly.pdbx_seq_one_letter_code
_entity_poly.pdbx_strand_id
1 'polypeptide(L)'
;MSDPKNRPTRTPLGERNVLTVANKRPGYKQRWVNDVDDRIERANAAGYTAVMRPTKVGDPKAGAATQVGDIVRKPVGGGITAVLMEIPDEYYREDQAAKEAKLKDTERSLLSEAKEGEFYGEGVRIGKSLGKARPASQRVQIDDD
;
A
#
# COMPACT_ATOMS: atom_id res chain seq x y z
N MET A 1 -40.20 -3.10 -12.24
CA MET A 1 -38.77 -3.42 -12.55
C MET A 1 -37.96 -2.16 -12.44
N SER A 2 -36.97 -2.14 -11.57
CA SER A 2 -36.09 -0.99 -11.46
C SER A 2 -35.12 -0.98 -12.64
N ASP A 3 -34.94 0.19 -13.20
CA ASP A 3 -34.03 0.42 -14.30
C ASP A 3 -32.63 -0.06 -13.91
N PRO A 4 -31.97 -0.90 -14.74
CA PRO A 4 -30.63 -1.39 -14.42
C PRO A 4 -29.59 -0.30 -14.26
N LYS A 5 -29.86 0.90 -14.76
CA LYS A 5 -28.95 2.05 -14.63
C LYS A 5 -29.05 2.76 -13.27
N ASN A 6 -30.09 2.51 -12.52
CA ASN A 6 -30.34 3.21 -11.25
C ASN A 6 -30.27 2.27 -10.04
N ARG A 7 -29.55 1.18 -10.15
CA ARG A 7 -29.34 0.30 -9.01
C ARG A 7 -28.33 0.93 -8.04
N PRO A 8 -28.65 0.94 -6.75
CA PRO A 8 -27.66 1.35 -5.76
C PRO A 8 -26.46 0.41 -5.82
N THR A 9 -25.28 0.99 -5.76
CA THR A 9 -24.04 0.22 -5.69
C THR A 9 -24.06 -0.66 -4.44
N ARG A 10 -23.92 -1.94 -4.62
CA ARG A 10 -23.89 -2.89 -3.51
C ARG A 10 -22.60 -3.69 -3.55
N THR A 11 -22.07 -4.01 -2.40
CA THR A 11 -20.92 -4.89 -2.27
C THR A 11 -21.41 -6.30 -1.99
N PRO A 12 -21.07 -7.30 -2.81
CA PRO A 12 -21.42 -8.69 -2.53
C PRO A 12 -20.86 -9.14 -1.18
N LEU A 13 -21.55 -10.06 -0.55
CA LEU A 13 -21.19 -10.51 0.80
C LEU A 13 -19.78 -11.12 0.87
N GLY A 14 -19.34 -11.77 -0.21
CA GLY A 14 -18.01 -12.39 -0.30
C GLY A 14 -16.89 -11.41 -0.59
N GLU A 15 -17.20 -10.17 -0.99
CA GLU A 15 -16.20 -9.17 -1.33
C GLU A 15 -16.08 -8.08 -0.27
N ARG A 16 -16.62 -8.31 0.89
CA ARG A 16 -16.56 -7.33 1.96
C ARG A 16 -15.14 -7.13 2.46
N ASN A 17 -14.66 -5.95 2.34
CA ASN A 17 -13.39 -5.55 2.93
C ASN A 17 -13.62 -4.87 4.27
N VAL A 18 -13.27 -5.55 5.33
CA VAL A 18 -13.45 -5.07 6.71
C VAL A 18 -12.67 -3.79 6.99
N LEU A 19 -11.56 -3.60 6.29
CA LEU A 19 -10.68 -2.44 6.47
C LEU A 19 -10.96 -1.29 5.50
N THR A 20 -12.12 -1.29 4.86
CA THR A 20 -12.52 -0.19 3.99
C THR A 20 -12.94 1.02 4.82
N VAL A 21 -12.54 2.20 4.38
CA VAL A 21 -12.98 3.46 4.95
C VAL A 21 -14.14 3.99 4.11
N ALA A 22 -15.32 4.05 4.69
CA ALA A 22 -16.54 4.43 3.97
C ALA A 22 -16.57 5.92 3.62
N ASN A 23 -16.21 6.76 4.54
CA ASN A 23 -16.23 8.20 4.37
C ASN A 23 -14.82 8.76 4.49
N LYS A 24 -14.14 8.83 3.38
CA LYS A 24 -12.80 9.41 3.34
C LYS A 24 -12.87 10.93 3.45
N ARG A 25 -12.08 11.49 4.32
CA ARG A 25 -11.94 12.93 4.42
C ARG A 25 -11.17 13.47 3.22
N PRO A 26 -11.69 14.45 2.47
CA PRO A 26 -10.96 15.03 1.35
C PRO A 26 -9.69 15.75 1.84
N GLY A 27 -8.61 15.61 1.06
CA GLY A 27 -7.32 16.19 1.40
C GLY A 27 -6.48 15.38 2.38
N TYR A 28 -6.96 14.22 2.80
CA TYR A 28 -6.26 13.32 3.73
C TYR A 28 -6.24 11.89 3.20
N LYS A 29 -5.13 11.20 3.47
CA LYS A 29 -5.03 9.76 3.28
C LYS A 29 -5.27 9.08 4.60
N GLN A 30 -6.21 8.15 4.61
CA GLN A 30 -6.58 7.39 5.81
C GLN A 30 -6.14 5.94 5.65
N ARG A 31 -5.64 5.37 6.73
CA ARG A 31 -5.24 3.97 6.79
C ARG A 31 -5.47 3.40 8.17
N TRP A 32 -5.70 2.10 8.20
CA TRP A 32 -5.75 1.37 9.44
C TRP A 32 -4.34 0.99 9.89
N VAL A 33 -4.06 1.25 11.14
CA VAL A 33 -2.78 0.88 11.79
C VAL A 33 -3.11 -0.02 12.96
N ASN A 34 -2.55 -1.20 12.96
CA ASN A 34 -2.73 -2.13 14.07
C ASN A 34 -2.03 -1.60 15.32
N ASP A 35 -2.74 -1.61 16.43
CA ASP A 35 -2.19 -1.21 17.71
C ASP A 35 -1.39 -2.37 18.31
N VAL A 36 -0.20 -2.55 17.79
CA VAL A 36 0.75 -3.59 18.20
C VAL A 36 2.12 -2.92 18.36
N ASP A 37 2.76 -3.20 19.49
CA ASP A 37 4.06 -2.63 19.81
C ASP A 37 4.04 -1.09 19.72
N ASP A 38 5.00 -0.49 19.05
CA ASP A 38 5.15 0.94 18.89
C ASP A 38 4.61 1.49 17.56
N ARG A 39 3.76 0.74 16.87
CA ARG A 39 3.27 1.13 15.53
C ARG A 39 2.49 2.43 15.52
N ILE A 40 1.67 2.65 16.53
CA ILE A 40 0.90 3.90 16.67
C ILE A 40 1.84 5.08 16.90
N GLU A 41 2.85 4.90 17.75
CA GLU A 41 3.84 5.94 18.03
C GLU A 41 4.66 6.28 16.78
N ARG A 42 5.07 5.27 16.03
CA ARG A 42 5.77 5.48 14.75
C ARG A 42 4.90 6.20 13.74
N ALA A 43 3.62 5.87 13.67
CA ALA A 43 2.69 6.55 12.79
C ALA A 43 2.53 8.01 13.20
N ASN A 44 2.41 8.28 14.49
CA ASN A 44 2.35 9.65 15.00
C ASN A 44 3.63 10.43 14.67
N ALA A 45 4.78 9.81 14.83
CA ALA A 45 6.06 10.42 14.47
C ALA A 45 6.18 10.70 12.96
N ALA A 46 5.51 9.92 12.14
CA ALA A 46 5.44 10.14 10.69
C ALA A 46 4.41 11.18 10.27
N GLY A 47 3.72 11.80 11.20
CA GLY A 47 2.73 12.83 10.91
C GLY A 47 1.28 12.33 10.80
N TYR A 48 1.04 11.05 11.08
CA TYR A 48 -0.32 10.53 11.14
C TYR A 48 -0.99 10.92 12.44
N THR A 49 -2.27 11.21 12.37
CA THR A 49 -3.11 11.52 13.53
C THR A 49 -4.30 10.58 13.56
N ALA A 50 -4.76 10.23 14.74
CA ALA A 50 -5.92 9.37 14.89
C ALA A 50 -7.20 10.10 14.47
N VAL A 51 -8.04 9.38 13.73
CA VAL A 51 -9.34 9.93 13.28
C VAL A 51 -10.33 9.86 14.41
N MET A 52 -11.01 10.96 14.66
CA MET A 52 -12.07 11.07 15.66
C MET A 52 -13.44 10.87 15.00
N ARG A 53 -14.38 10.29 15.72
CA ARG A 53 -15.77 10.22 15.24
C ARG A 53 -16.38 11.63 15.08
N PRO A 54 -17.30 11.81 14.13
CA PRO A 54 -18.33 10.87 13.68
C PRO A 54 -18.10 10.14 12.34
N THR A 55 -16.89 9.90 11.95
CA THR A 55 -16.64 9.24 10.66
C THR A 55 -17.12 7.79 10.65
N LYS A 56 -17.90 7.44 9.65
CA LYS A 56 -18.26 6.03 9.42
C LYS A 56 -17.07 5.33 8.76
N VAL A 57 -16.62 4.23 9.33
CA VAL A 57 -15.45 3.52 8.85
C VAL A 57 -15.72 2.03 8.81
N GLY A 58 -15.23 1.40 7.77
CA GLY A 58 -15.32 -0.05 7.60
C GLY A 58 -16.75 -0.58 7.49
N ASP A 59 -16.92 -1.82 7.87
CA ASP A 59 -18.24 -2.48 7.91
C ASP A 59 -19.00 -2.05 9.16
N PRO A 60 -20.17 -1.42 9.02
CA PRO A 60 -20.95 -0.96 10.17
C PRO A 60 -21.39 -2.11 11.10
N LYS A 61 -21.39 -3.34 10.63
CA LYS A 61 -21.77 -4.50 11.45
C LYS A 61 -20.61 -5.10 12.22
N ALA A 62 -19.39 -4.77 11.87
CA ALA A 62 -18.20 -5.33 12.51
C ALA A 62 -17.62 -4.43 13.59
N GLY A 63 -18.19 -3.26 13.79
CA GLY A 63 -17.64 -2.28 14.70
C GLY A 63 -18.09 -2.43 16.13
N ALA A 64 -17.18 -2.27 17.07
CA ALA A 64 -17.54 -1.92 18.41
C ALA A 64 -18.19 -0.54 18.42
N ALA A 65 -19.20 -0.36 19.24
CA ALA A 65 -19.83 0.93 19.41
C ALA A 65 -18.81 1.88 20.04
N THR A 66 -18.22 2.72 19.22
CA THR A 66 -17.34 3.78 19.70
C THR A 66 -18.17 5.06 19.86
N GLN A 67 -18.01 5.75 20.93
CA GLN A 67 -18.76 6.97 21.19
C GLN A 67 -18.26 8.12 20.32
N VAL A 68 -19.14 9.10 20.09
CA VAL A 68 -18.77 10.32 19.36
C VAL A 68 -17.65 11.05 20.10
N GLY A 69 -16.64 11.48 19.37
CA GLY A 69 -15.46 12.13 19.93
C GLY A 69 -14.32 11.18 20.34
N ASP A 70 -14.54 9.88 20.25
CA ASP A 70 -13.52 8.88 20.54
C ASP A 70 -12.76 8.50 19.27
N ILE A 71 -11.59 7.93 19.47
CA ILE A 71 -10.75 7.42 18.38
C ILE A 71 -11.45 6.26 17.69
N VAL A 72 -11.42 6.25 16.38
CA VAL A 72 -12.02 5.17 15.58
C VAL A 72 -11.15 3.93 15.66
N ARG A 73 -11.68 2.88 16.26
CA ARG A 73 -11.01 1.59 16.46
C ARG A 73 -11.84 0.47 15.88
N LYS A 74 -11.17 -0.58 15.46
CA LYS A 74 -11.82 -1.78 14.93
C LYS A 74 -11.03 -3.02 15.29
N PRO A 75 -11.67 -4.06 15.80
CA PRO A 75 -10.99 -5.34 16.03
C PRO A 75 -10.69 -6.00 14.67
N VAL A 76 -9.46 -6.48 14.52
CA VAL A 76 -9.00 -7.13 13.29
C VAL A 76 -8.73 -8.62 13.47
N GLY A 77 -9.03 -9.16 14.64
CA GLY A 77 -8.80 -10.55 15.00
C GLY A 77 -7.54 -10.76 15.84
N GLY A 78 -7.45 -11.93 16.49
CA GLY A 78 -6.30 -12.25 17.34
C GLY A 78 -6.09 -11.34 18.54
N GLY A 79 -7.15 -10.68 19.02
CA GLY A 79 -7.06 -9.72 20.12
C GLY A 79 -6.44 -8.37 19.70
N ILE A 80 -6.15 -8.18 18.44
CA ILE A 80 -5.54 -6.96 17.93
C ILE A 80 -6.63 -5.96 17.51
N THR A 81 -6.44 -4.70 17.87
CA THR A 81 -7.30 -3.60 17.47
C THR A 81 -6.56 -2.71 16.48
N ALA A 82 -7.21 -2.34 15.40
CA ALA A 82 -6.68 -1.33 14.48
C ALA A 82 -7.26 0.03 14.80
N VAL A 83 -6.44 1.05 14.65
CA VAL A 83 -6.82 2.46 14.80
C VAL A 83 -6.80 3.10 13.43
N LEU A 84 -7.85 3.85 13.11
CA LEU A 84 -7.87 4.61 11.87
C LEU A 84 -7.03 5.87 12.04
N MET A 85 -6.04 6.02 11.21
CA MET A 85 -5.15 7.18 11.22
C MET A 85 -5.17 7.89 9.87
N GLU A 86 -4.97 9.19 9.90
CA GLU A 86 -4.95 10.02 8.70
C GLU A 86 -3.69 10.89 8.64
N ILE A 87 -3.28 11.21 7.43
CA ILE A 87 -2.17 12.11 7.16
C ILE A 87 -2.59 13.07 6.04
N PRO A 88 -2.18 14.35 6.08
CA PRO A 88 -2.40 15.24 4.95
C PRO A 88 -1.83 14.69 3.65
N ASP A 89 -2.56 14.87 2.56
CA ASP A 89 -2.15 14.38 1.25
C ASP A 89 -0.76 14.88 0.82
N GLU A 90 -0.40 16.07 1.23
CA GLU A 90 0.90 16.65 0.93
C GLU A 90 2.03 15.81 1.50
N TYR A 91 1.96 15.49 2.79
CA TYR A 91 2.97 14.64 3.44
C TYR A 91 2.98 13.23 2.88
N TYR A 92 1.81 12.71 2.55
CA TYR A 92 1.72 11.39 1.92
C TYR A 92 2.45 11.38 0.57
N ARG A 93 2.27 12.41 -0.25
CA ARG A 93 2.94 12.54 -1.54
C ARG A 93 4.44 12.71 -1.38
N GLU A 94 4.89 13.47 -0.41
CA GLU A 94 6.31 13.61 -0.08
C GLU A 94 6.93 12.27 0.29
N ASP A 95 6.26 11.51 1.14
CA ASP A 95 6.70 10.18 1.55
C ASP A 95 6.75 9.21 0.37
N GLN A 96 5.76 9.26 -0.51
CA GLN A 96 5.74 8.42 -1.71
C GLN A 96 6.87 8.80 -2.66
N ALA A 97 7.11 10.08 -2.85
CA ALA A 97 8.20 10.57 -3.68
C ALA A 97 9.56 10.15 -3.12
N ALA A 98 9.74 10.21 -1.81
CA ALA A 98 10.97 9.77 -1.15
C ALA A 98 11.18 8.26 -1.31
N LYS A 99 10.13 7.46 -1.17
CA LYS A 99 10.19 6.01 -1.40
C LYS A 99 10.54 5.68 -2.85
N GLU A 100 9.91 6.37 -3.77
CA GLU A 100 10.17 6.18 -5.19
C GLU A 100 11.61 6.54 -5.56
N ALA A 101 12.14 7.62 -5.00
CA ALA A 101 13.53 8.02 -5.19
C ALA A 101 14.49 6.94 -4.66
N LYS A 102 14.22 6.39 -3.48
CA LYS A 102 15.01 5.29 -2.91
C LYS A 102 14.95 4.03 -3.76
N LEU A 103 13.78 3.69 -4.27
CA LEU A 103 13.61 2.56 -5.17
C LEU A 103 14.44 2.73 -6.44
N LYS A 104 14.35 3.89 -7.07
CA LYS A 104 15.13 4.18 -8.27
C LYS A 104 16.62 4.13 -8.03
N ASP A 105 17.06 4.61 -6.87
CA ASP A 105 18.47 4.56 -6.49
C ASP A 105 18.93 3.12 -6.26
N THR A 106 18.13 2.33 -5.56
CA THR A 106 18.39 0.91 -5.35
C THR A 106 18.43 0.15 -6.67
N GLU A 107 17.47 0.39 -7.55
CA GLU A 107 17.45 -0.22 -8.89
C GLU A 107 18.70 0.14 -9.69
N ARG A 108 19.11 1.40 -9.61
CA ARG A 108 20.33 1.86 -10.29
C ARG A 108 21.57 1.16 -9.76
N SER A 109 21.68 1.04 -8.43
CA SER A 109 22.79 0.31 -7.79
C SER A 109 22.81 -1.15 -8.21
N LEU A 110 21.67 -1.81 -8.17
CA LEU A 110 21.55 -3.22 -8.60
C LEU A 110 21.91 -3.39 -10.07
N LEU A 111 21.49 -2.46 -10.91
CA LEU A 111 21.84 -2.51 -12.33
C LEU A 111 23.33 -2.29 -12.58
N SER A 112 23.98 -1.42 -11.80
CA SER A 112 25.43 -1.24 -11.90
C SER A 112 26.18 -2.46 -11.41
N GLU A 113 25.78 -3.01 -10.29
CA GLU A 113 26.36 -4.27 -9.77
C GLU A 113 26.13 -5.43 -10.74
N ALA A 114 24.98 -5.50 -11.37
CA ALA A 114 24.71 -6.52 -12.36
C ALA A 114 25.58 -6.37 -13.59
N LYS A 115 25.87 -5.14 -14.00
CA LYS A 115 26.80 -4.91 -15.10
C LYS A 115 28.24 -5.27 -14.75
N GLU A 116 28.66 -4.96 -13.55
CA GLU A 116 29.96 -5.37 -13.04
C GLU A 116 29.99 -6.87 -12.79
N GLY A 117 28.89 -7.45 -12.35
CA GLY A 117 28.72 -8.87 -12.12
C GLY A 117 28.46 -9.69 -13.36
N GLU A 118 28.31 -9.09 -14.50
CA GLU A 118 28.21 -9.80 -15.78
C GLU A 118 29.42 -10.69 -16.03
N PHE A 119 30.46 -10.40 -15.33
CA PHE A 119 31.65 -11.20 -15.25
C PHE A 119 31.44 -12.57 -14.59
N TYR A 120 30.44 -12.72 -13.74
CA TYR A 120 30.22 -13.94 -12.97
C TYR A 120 29.30 -14.95 -13.63
N GLY A 121 28.91 -14.74 -14.85
CA GLY A 121 28.16 -15.69 -15.61
C GLY A 121 26.76 -15.27 -16.01
N GLU A 122 26.18 -16.10 -16.83
CA GLU A 122 24.93 -15.80 -17.48
C GLU A 122 23.70 -15.86 -16.56
N GLY A 123 23.86 -16.31 -15.36
CA GLY A 123 22.75 -16.55 -14.45
C GLY A 123 22.13 -15.31 -13.87
N VAL A 124 22.86 -14.21 -13.84
CA VAL A 124 22.39 -13.01 -13.17
C VAL A 124 21.77 -12.04 -14.17
N ARG A 125 20.45 -12.11 -14.26
CA ARG A 125 19.70 -11.19 -15.09
C ARG A 125 18.71 -10.45 -14.22
N ILE A 126 19.04 -9.24 -13.89
CA ILE A 126 18.21 -8.43 -13.01
C ILE A 126 17.41 -7.43 -13.83
N GLY A 127 16.14 -7.34 -13.53
CA GLY A 127 15.29 -6.25 -13.95
C GLY A 127 14.93 -6.17 -15.40
N LYS A 128 15.44 -7.09 -16.18
CA LYS A 128 15.16 -6.97 -17.57
C LYS A 128 13.89 -7.62 -18.00
N SER A 129 13.26 -8.27 -17.07
CA SER A 129 11.88 -8.66 -17.24
C SER A 129 10.98 -7.50 -17.66
N LEU A 130 11.41 -6.30 -17.32
CA LEU A 130 10.69 -5.11 -17.73
C LEU A 130 11.07 -4.65 -19.11
N GLY A 131 12.06 -5.24 -19.69
CA GLY A 131 12.52 -4.86 -21.00
C GLY A 131 12.20 -5.89 -22.07
N LYS A 132 12.49 -5.51 -23.26
CA LYS A 132 12.36 -6.36 -24.39
C LYS A 132 13.29 -7.56 -24.27
N ALA A 133 12.77 -8.73 -24.43
CA ALA A 133 13.60 -9.91 -24.51
C ALA A 133 14.63 -9.72 -25.64
N ARG A 134 15.86 -10.02 -25.38
CA ARG A 134 16.88 -9.98 -26.43
C ARG A 134 16.50 -10.97 -27.51
N PRO A 135 16.55 -10.57 -28.76
CA PRO A 135 16.30 -11.50 -29.83
C PRO A 135 17.29 -12.68 -29.76
N ALA A 136 16.80 -13.84 -30.14
CA ALA A 136 17.58 -15.06 -30.05
C ALA A 136 18.92 -14.97 -30.80
N SER A 137 18.98 -14.16 -31.84
CA SER A 137 20.21 -13.93 -32.57
C SER A 137 21.34 -13.30 -31.75
N GLN A 138 20.98 -12.53 -30.73
CA GLN A 138 21.98 -11.92 -29.89
C GLN A 138 22.45 -12.83 -28.76
N ARG A 139 21.76 -13.94 -28.53
CA ARG A 139 22.14 -14.87 -27.48
C ARG A 139 23.23 -15.82 -27.93
N VAL A 140 23.39 -15.98 -29.22
CA VAL A 140 24.27 -17.00 -29.78
C VAL A 140 25.68 -16.52 -29.95
N GLN A 141 25.92 -15.25 -29.77
CA GLN A 141 27.24 -14.70 -30.04
C GLN A 141 28.26 -14.87 -28.93
N ILE A 142 27.92 -15.61 -27.93
CA ILE A 142 28.77 -15.63 -26.75
C ILE A 142 29.79 -16.74 -26.84
N ASP A 143 29.59 -17.63 -27.76
CA ASP A 143 30.27 -18.82 -27.63
C ASP A 143 31.21 -19.25 -28.57
N ASP A 144 31.48 -18.52 -29.44
CA ASP A 144 32.20 -19.03 -30.46
C ASP A 144 33.60 -19.02 -30.29
N ASP A 145 34.02 -19.81 -29.66
CA ASP A 145 35.30 -20.08 -29.60
C ASP A 145 36.18 -19.93 -28.82
#